data_4f37fd39afcf9294aac3b81063873123
#
_entry.id   4f37fd39afcf9294aac3b81063873123
#
_cell.length_a   1.000
_cell.length_b   1.000
_cell.length_c   1.000
_cell.angle_alpha   90.00
_cell.angle_beta   90.00
_cell.angle_gamma   90.00
#
_symmetry.space_group_name_H-M   'P 1'
#
loop_
_entity.id
_entity.type
_entity.pdbx_description
1 polymer ?
#
loop_
_entity_poly.entity_id
_entity_poly.type
_entity_poly.pdbx_seq_one_letter_code
_entity_poly.pdbx_strand_id
1 'polypeptide(L)'
;METRENIERHLNVLCKEIGARPTGSEANHTAVEYACREFERAGLDVLRQEFDCMDWVGNGGILTVGGKAVPMAAAPYSLPCSVQGELLCVSSREELRRAPVAGKIVLLCGELASEPLMPKGFVF
;
A
#
# COMPACT_ATOMS: atom_id res chain seq x y z
N MET A 1 31.34 -16.12 10.68
CA MET A 1 30.57 -17.09 9.84
C MET A 1 29.13 -17.14 10.32
N GLU A 2 28.90 -17.46 11.57
CA GLU A 2 27.55 -17.59 12.18
C GLU A 2 26.62 -16.35 12.00
N THR A 3 27.14 -15.13 12.13
CA THR A 3 26.34 -13.90 11.97
C THR A 3 25.80 -13.71 10.55
N ARG A 4 26.60 -14.01 9.53
CA ARG A 4 26.18 -13.89 8.13
C ARG A 4 25.10 -14.91 7.79
N GLU A 5 25.27 -16.15 8.19
CA GLU A 5 24.30 -17.23 7.98
C GLU A 5 22.97 -16.92 8.65
N ASN A 6 22.99 -16.35 9.86
CA ASN A 6 21.78 -15.92 10.54
C ASN A 6 21.06 -14.77 9.80
N ILE A 7 21.78 -13.78 9.30
CA ILE A 7 21.21 -12.68 8.50
C ILE A 7 20.59 -13.24 7.22
N GLU A 8 21.28 -14.10 6.49
CA GLU A 8 20.77 -14.71 5.25
C GLU A 8 19.50 -15.55 5.53
N ARG A 9 19.44 -16.27 6.65
CA ARG A 9 18.26 -17.02 7.08
C ARG A 9 17.08 -16.09 7.36
N HIS A 10 17.27 -15.00 8.11
CA HIS A 10 16.21 -14.04 8.39
C HIS A 10 15.70 -13.36 7.12
N LEU A 11 16.59 -12.97 6.23
CA LEU A 11 16.22 -12.38 4.95
C LEU A 11 15.45 -13.38 4.07
N ASN A 12 15.84 -14.64 4.06
CA ASN A 12 15.12 -15.66 3.31
C ASN A 12 13.69 -15.83 3.83
N VAL A 13 13.51 -16.00 5.14
CA VAL A 13 12.19 -16.17 5.74
C VAL A 13 11.32 -14.93 5.51
N LEU A 14 11.83 -13.74 5.87
CA LEU A 14 11.02 -12.52 5.83
C LEU A 14 10.75 -12.00 4.42
N CYS A 15 11.69 -12.14 3.49
CA CYS A 15 11.59 -11.54 2.16
C CYS A 15 11.14 -12.51 1.07
N LYS A 16 11.42 -13.82 1.21
CA LYS A 16 11.05 -14.82 0.20
C LYS A 16 9.88 -15.70 0.62
N GLU A 17 9.89 -16.23 1.85
CA GLU A 17 8.87 -17.16 2.30
C GLU A 17 7.59 -16.41 2.72
N ILE A 18 7.71 -15.35 3.53
CA ILE A 18 6.58 -14.53 3.98
C ILE A 18 6.25 -13.45 2.93
N GLY A 19 7.26 -12.73 2.45
CA GLY A 19 7.12 -11.72 1.40
C GLY A 19 6.45 -10.43 1.88
N ALA A 20 5.59 -9.87 1.02
CA ALA A 20 4.85 -8.64 1.31
C ALA A 20 3.89 -8.86 2.49
N ARG A 21 3.98 -8.00 3.50
CA ARG A 21 3.24 -8.13 4.76
C ARG A 21 2.65 -6.80 5.22
N PRO A 22 1.62 -6.29 4.52
CA PRO A 22 0.91 -5.12 4.96
C PRO A 22 0.42 -5.27 6.40
N THR A 23 0.40 -4.18 7.15
CA THR A 23 -0.06 -4.20 8.55
C THR A 23 -1.46 -4.80 8.66
N GLY A 24 -1.67 -5.72 9.60
CA GLY A 24 -2.94 -6.42 9.81
C GLY A 24 -3.16 -7.64 8.93
N SER A 25 -2.35 -7.86 7.89
CA SER A 25 -2.48 -9.04 7.02
C SER A 25 -2.04 -10.34 7.71
N GLU A 26 -2.48 -11.48 7.20
CA GLU A 26 -2.02 -12.79 7.66
C GLU A 26 -0.50 -12.95 7.56
N ALA A 27 0.10 -12.41 6.49
CA ALA A 27 1.55 -12.39 6.34
C ALA A 27 2.24 -11.53 7.41
N ASN A 28 1.62 -10.42 7.83
CA ASN A 28 2.11 -9.61 8.94
C ASN A 28 2.08 -10.41 10.26
N HIS A 29 0.98 -11.07 10.57
CA HIS A 29 0.89 -11.93 11.76
C HIS A 29 1.94 -13.05 11.73
N THR A 30 2.14 -13.70 10.58
CA THR A 30 3.19 -14.73 10.42
C THR A 30 4.59 -14.18 10.69
N ALA A 31 4.87 -12.95 10.23
CA ALA A 31 6.15 -12.31 10.48
C ALA A 31 6.36 -11.94 11.95
N VAL A 32 5.31 -11.49 12.64
CA VAL A 32 5.34 -11.22 14.09
C VAL A 32 5.61 -12.50 14.87
N GLU A 33 4.92 -13.59 14.55
CA GLU A 33 5.15 -14.90 15.18
C GLU A 33 6.59 -15.39 14.96
N TYR A 34 7.12 -15.19 13.75
CA TYR A 34 8.51 -15.51 13.46
C TYR A 34 9.47 -14.69 14.33
N ALA A 35 9.27 -13.38 14.39
CA ALA A 35 10.12 -12.49 15.19
C ALA A 35 10.08 -12.85 16.69
N CYS A 36 8.89 -13.12 17.24
CA CYS A 36 8.75 -13.53 18.64
C CYS A 36 9.55 -14.80 18.93
N ARG A 37 9.43 -15.82 18.09
CA ARG A 37 10.20 -17.08 18.27
C ARG A 37 11.71 -16.86 18.19
N GLU A 38 12.18 -15.98 17.33
CA GLU A 38 13.62 -15.69 17.25
C GLU A 38 14.13 -14.94 18.48
N PHE A 39 13.35 -14.00 19.03
CA PHE A 39 13.70 -13.33 20.29
C PHE A 39 13.70 -14.28 21.48
N GLU A 40 12.71 -15.15 21.59
CA GLU A 40 12.66 -16.19 22.63
C GLU A 40 13.85 -17.16 22.54
N ARG A 41 14.24 -17.56 21.33
CA ARG A 41 15.45 -18.38 21.09
C ARG A 41 16.75 -17.67 21.51
N ALA A 42 16.75 -16.34 21.40
CA ALA A 42 17.86 -15.53 21.88
C ALA A 42 17.85 -15.30 23.39
N GLY A 43 16.89 -15.86 24.13
CA GLY A 43 16.74 -15.73 25.56
C GLY A 43 16.11 -14.42 26.01
N LEU A 44 15.39 -13.73 25.14
CA LEU A 44 14.68 -12.50 25.43
C LEU A 44 13.23 -12.77 25.82
N ASP A 45 12.73 -12.00 26.79
CA ASP A 45 11.31 -11.97 27.11
C ASP A 45 10.58 -11.14 26.06
N VAL A 46 9.46 -11.67 25.53
CA VAL A 46 8.68 -11.02 24.48
C VAL A 46 7.34 -10.54 25.04
N LEU A 47 7.11 -9.24 25.00
CA LEU A 47 5.82 -8.62 25.27
C LEU A 47 5.15 -8.23 23.94
N ARG A 48 3.95 -8.75 23.68
CA ARG A 48 3.13 -8.36 22.53
C ARG A 48 2.15 -7.28 22.93
N GLN A 49 2.11 -6.24 22.14
CA GLN A 49 1.10 -5.18 22.26
C GLN A 49 0.25 -5.19 20.99
N GLU A 50 -1.00 -5.59 21.13
CA GLU A 50 -1.97 -5.61 20.03
C GLU A 50 -2.65 -4.25 19.90
N PHE A 51 -2.99 -3.87 18.67
CA PHE A 51 -3.76 -2.67 18.35
C PHE A 51 -4.63 -2.91 17.12
N ASP A 52 -5.77 -2.23 17.08
CA ASP A 52 -6.66 -2.28 15.94
C ASP A 52 -6.05 -1.52 14.75
N CYS A 53 -6.11 -2.09 13.57
CA CYS A 53 -5.67 -1.46 12.33
C CYS A 53 -6.62 -1.79 11.19
N MET A 54 -6.58 -0.97 10.13
CA MET A 54 -7.28 -1.28 8.89
C MET A 54 -6.39 -2.19 8.03
N ASP A 55 -6.93 -3.34 7.66
CA ASP A 55 -6.36 -4.16 6.59
C ASP A 55 -6.90 -3.69 5.23
N TRP A 56 -6.09 -3.83 4.20
CA TRP A 56 -6.47 -3.53 2.83
C TRP A 56 -5.99 -4.62 1.89
N VAL A 57 -6.94 -5.25 1.21
CA VAL A 57 -6.67 -6.26 0.19
C VAL A 57 -6.97 -5.67 -1.18
N GLY A 58 -5.93 -5.48 -1.99
CA GLY A 58 -6.05 -4.96 -3.34
C GLY A 58 -6.42 -6.05 -4.33
N ASN A 59 -7.68 -6.08 -4.75
CA ASN A 59 -8.16 -6.99 -5.80
C ASN A 59 -7.93 -6.44 -7.21
N GLY A 60 -7.11 -5.38 -7.34
CA GLY A 60 -6.87 -4.71 -8.60
C GLY A 60 -8.03 -3.85 -9.07
N GLY A 61 -8.00 -3.48 -10.35
CA GLY A 61 -9.05 -2.69 -10.98
C GLY A 61 -8.96 -2.75 -12.49
N ILE A 62 -10.05 -2.40 -13.13
CA ILE A 62 -10.13 -2.28 -14.60
C ILE A 62 -10.55 -0.85 -14.93
N LEU A 63 -9.75 -0.16 -15.72
CA LEU A 63 -10.09 1.15 -16.28
C LEU A 63 -10.26 1.00 -17.79
N THR A 64 -11.38 1.51 -18.30
CA THR A 64 -11.63 1.53 -19.75
C THR A 64 -11.90 2.97 -20.20
N VAL A 65 -11.15 3.44 -21.18
CA VAL A 65 -11.31 4.78 -21.76
C VAL A 65 -11.53 4.64 -23.26
N GLY A 66 -12.65 5.15 -23.77
CA GLY A 66 -13.01 5.02 -25.19
C GLY A 66 -13.07 3.58 -25.69
N GLY A 67 -13.51 2.63 -24.87
CA GLY A 67 -13.58 1.20 -25.18
C GLY A 67 -12.24 0.45 -25.09
N LYS A 68 -11.15 1.10 -24.70
CA LYS A 68 -9.82 0.48 -24.55
C LYS A 68 -9.45 0.33 -23.09
N ALA A 69 -8.96 -0.85 -22.71
CA ALA A 69 -8.43 -1.08 -21.39
C ALA A 69 -7.13 -0.29 -21.18
N VAL A 70 -7.01 0.36 -20.03
CA VAL A 70 -5.83 1.12 -19.60
C VAL A 70 -5.24 0.42 -18.38
N PRO A 71 -3.94 0.13 -18.36
CA PRO A 71 -3.28 -0.43 -17.19
C PRO A 71 -3.45 0.49 -15.99
N MET A 72 -3.87 -0.09 -14.84
CA MET A 72 -4.01 0.65 -13.60
C MET A 72 -3.64 -0.19 -12.39
N ALA A 73 -3.29 0.47 -11.32
CA ALA A 73 -3.16 -0.12 -9.99
C ALA A 73 -4.11 0.60 -9.03
N ALA A 74 -4.79 -0.16 -8.19
CA ALA A 74 -5.57 0.43 -7.11
C ALA A 74 -4.63 0.98 -6.03
N ALA A 75 -4.85 2.22 -5.60
CA ALA A 75 -4.11 2.78 -4.49
C ALA A 75 -4.51 2.07 -3.18
N PRO A 76 -3.55 1.80 -2.27
CA PRO A 76 -3.86 1.26 -0.96
C PRO A 76 -4.92 2.09 -0.24
N TYR A 77 -5.83 1.41 0.46
CA TYR A 77 -6.95 2.00 1.22
C TYR A 77 -7.97 2.79 0.39
N SER A 78 -7.94 2.68 -0.95
CA SER A 78 -9.01 3.22 -1.78
C SER A 78 -10.29 2.39 -1.60
N LEU A 79 -11.43 3.07 -1.57
CA LEU A 79 -12.73 2.40 -1.50
C LEU A 79 -13.04 1.72 -2.84
N PRO A 80 -13.69 0.55 -2.82
CA PRO A 80 -14.14 -0.09 -4.03
C PRO A 80 -15.19 0.76 -4.73
N CYS A 81 -15.13 0.84 -6.06
CA CYS A 81 -16.13 1.52 -6.85
C CYS A 81 -16.34 0.81 -8.19
N SER A 82 -17.56 0.97 -8.74
CA SER A 82 -17.88 0.61 -10.12
C SER A 82 -18.64 1.78 -10.69
N VAL A 83 -17.99 2.60 -11.49
CA VAL A 83 -18.53 3.87 -11.96
C VAL A 83 -18.26 4.06 -13.45
N GLN A 84 -19.13 4.79 -14.10
CA GLN A 84 -18.96 5.28 -15.46
C GLN A 84 -19.23 6.79 -15.46
N GLY A 85 -18.40 7.55 -16.14
CA GLY A 85 -18.54 9.00 -16.19
C GLY A 85 -17.62 9.63 -17.23
N GLU A 86 -17.80 10.92 -17.43
CA GLU A 86 -16.90 11.72 -18.25
C GLU A 86 -15.53 11.83 -17.59
N LEU A 87 -14.46 11.67 -18.38
CA LEU A 87 -13.09 11.85 -17.92
C LEU A 87 -12.71 13.32 -17.98
N LEU A 88 -12.28 13.87 -16.85
CA LEU A 88 -11.76 15.23 -16.72
C LEU A 88 -10.28 15.19 -16.33
N CYS A 89 -9.40 15.67 -17.21
CA CYS A 89 -7.98 15.82 -16.91
C CYS A 89 -7.73 17.14 -16.21
N VAL A 90 -6.94 17.12 -15.13
CA VAL A 90 -6.58 18.28 -14.31
C VAL A 90 -5.09 18.25 -14.04
N SER A 91 -4.38 19.31 -14.40
CA SER A 91 -2.91 19.35 -14.41
C SER A 91 -2.27 20.24 -13.33
N SER A 92 -3.04 21.14 -12.72
CA SER A 92 -2.57 22.06 -11.70
C SER A 92 -3.55 22.21 -10.54
N ARG A 93 -3.06 22.71 -9.40
CA ARG A 93 -3.90 22.99 -8.22
C ARG A 93 -4.95 24.05 -8.49
N GLU A 94 -4.62 25.05 -9.30
CA GLU A 94 -5.55 26.12 -9.64
C GLU A 94 -6.69 25.59 -10.52
N GLU A 95 -6.36 24.78 -11.51
CA GLU A 95 -7.33 24.11 -12.37
C GLU A 95 -8.25 23.19 -11.55
N LEU A 96 -7.69 22.40 -10.62
CA LEU A 96 -8.48 21.52 -9.75
C LEU A 96 -9.50 22.28 -8.89
N ARG A 97 -9.13 23.47 -8.38
CA ARG A 97 -10.04 24.30 -7.57
C ARG A 97 -11.23 24.84 -8.35
N ARG A 98 -11.09 25.02 -9.65
CA ARG A 98 -12.10 25.59 -10.53
C ARG A 98 -12.86 24.54 -11.34
N ALA A 99 -12.33 23.33 -11.40
CA ALA A 99 -12.87 22.26 -12.23
C ALA A 99 -14.24 21.78 -11.73
N PRO A 100 -15.21 21.58 -12.61
CA PRO A 100 -16.52 21.01 -12.29
C PRO A 100 -16.41 19.48 -12.14
N VAL A 101 -15.86 19.04 -11.00
CA VAL A 101 -15.51 17.63 -10.75
C VAL A 101 -16.71 16.75 -10.38
N ALA A 102 -17.83 17.35 -9.99
CA ALA A 102 -19.00 16.59 -9.56
C ALA A 102 -19.52 15.64 -10.65
N GLY A 103 -19.64 14.35 -10.34
CA GLY A 103 -20.10 13.32 -11.27
C GLY A 103 -19.12 12.92 -12.38
N LYS A 104 -17.87 13.34 -12.27
CA LYS A 104 -16.82 13.01 -13.25
C LYS A 104 -15.73 12.13 -12.68
N ILE A 105 -15.04 11.41 -13.57
CA ILE A 105 -13.81 10.70 -13.25
C ILE A 105 -12.67 11.69 -13.47
N VAL A 106 -11.97 12.06 -12.40
CA VAL A 106 -10.89 13.06 -12.45
C VAL A 106 -9.55 12.36 -12.60
N LEU A 107 -8.84 12.67 -13.67
CA LEU A 107 -7.45 12.25 -13.90
C LEU A 107 -6.51 13.39 -13.51
N LEU A 108 -5.75 13.20 -12.45
CA LEU A 108 -4.69 14.11 -12.07
C LEU A 108 -3.45 13.85 -12.93
N CYS A 109 -2.92 14.88 -13.56
CA CYS A 109 -1.75 14.82 -14.45
C CYS A 109 -0.83 16.01 -14.24
N GLY A 110 0.24 16.11 -15.02
CA GLY A 110 1.19 17.23 -14.96
C GLY A 110 1.76 17.48 -13.56
N GLU A 111 1.63 18.71 -13.06
CA GLU A 111 2.11 19.11 -11.72
C GLU A 111 1.52 18.24 -10.59
N LEU A 112 0.26 17.84 -10.71
CA LEU A 112 -0.44 17.07 -9.68
C LEU A 112 -0.03 15.58 -9.64
N ALA A 113 0.65 15.09 -10.66
CA ALA A 113 1.15 13.72 -10.75
C ALA A 113 2.69 13.64 -10.75
N SER A 114 3.40 14.75 -10.54
CA SER A 114 4.87 14.81 -10.55
C SER A 114 5.50 14.15 -9.33
N GLU A 115 4.76 14.10 -8.22
CA GLU A 115 5.19 13.47 -6.98
C GLU A 115 4.11 12.52 -6.44
N PRO A 116 4.48 11.45 -5.72
CA PRO A 116 3.51 10.62 -5.03
C PRO A 116 2.64 11.44 -4.08
N LEU A 117 1.35 11.15 -4.05
CA LEU A 117 0.42 11.74 -3.07
C LEU A 117 0.78 11.20 -1.68
N MET A 118 1.67 11.89 -0.98
CA MET A 118 2.00 11.61 0.40
C MET A 118 1.21 12.55 1.31
N PRO A 119 0.58 12.04 2.38
CA PRO A 119 -0.02 12.91 3.38
C PRO A 119 1.05 13.85 3.96
N LYS A 120 0.90 15.15 3.76
CA LYS A 120 1.79 16.12 4.41
C LYS A 120 1.58 16.05 5.91
N GLY A 121 2.64 15.73 6.65
CA GLY A 121 2.61 15.64 8.11
C GLY A 121 2.87 14.25 8.70
N PHE A 122 3.04 13.22 7.90
CA PHE A 122 3.64 11.98 8.38
C PHE A 122 5.13 12.23 8.59
N VAL A 123 5.49 12.61 9.80
CA VAL A 123 6.87 12.57 10.29
C VAL A 123 7.00 11.23 10.99
N PHE A 124 7.80 10.33 10.40
CA PHE A 124 8.25 9.14 11.10
C PHE A 124 9.29 9.51 12.14
#